data_f663fa1b09d34ea6bcfe7e62b6869398
#
_entry.id   f663fa1b09d34ea6bcfe7e62b6869398
#
_cell.length_a   1.000
_cell.length_b   1.000
_cell.length_c   1.000
_cell.angle_alpha   90.00
_cell.angle_beta   90.00
_cell.angle_gamma   90.00
#
_symmetry.space_group_name_H-M   'P 1'
#
loop_
_entity.id
_entity.type
_entity.pdbx_description
1 polymer ?
#
loop_
_entity_poly.entity_id
_entity_poly.type
_entity_poly.pdbx_seq_one_letter_code
_entity_poly.pdbx_strand_id
1 'polypeptide(L)'
;MSNETNVTVNNEYKDRLFNFIFGREENREWTLSLYNAVNRSDYMDSSMIEFNTIEDVLYMGMRNDTSFMISDIMSVYEHQSTYNPNMPLRLLGYVDELYSGYISRNKLNKYGSKLIHLPVPKLVVFYNGRAEKDDEVILRLTDSFDERHRADADIEVRVRMLNINHGRNKELMDKCKPLAEYAWFIGEIRNHLKSHDMFTSVKMAIEAMPGNFVLKGFRRDHLKEVEGMLDREYNEAEIKELFKEEGREEERINTERERKRAEEAEREAETAKQEAEAIRKDNERNLKRIKELEAILAAK
;
A
#
# COMPACT_ATOMS: atom_id res chain seq x y z
N MET A 1 1.69 36.15 3.88
CA MET A 1 1.10 35.05 3.07
C MET A 1 1.59 33.79 3.73
N SER A 2 0.74 33.19 4.58
CA SER A 2 1.04 31.95 5.29
C SER A 2 0.99 30.80 4.29
N ASN A 3 2.13 30.14 4.05
CA ASN A 3 2.18 28.84 3.39
C ASN A 3 1.47 27.84 4.31
N GLU A 4 0.19 27.59 4.04
CA GLU A 4 -0.47 26.41 4.55
C GLU A 4 0.12 25.21 3.79
N THR A 5 1.05 24.52 4.41
CA THR A 5 1.50 23.20 4.01
C THR A 5 0.28 22.27 4.10
N ASN A 6 -0.28 21.90 2.95
CA ASN A 6 -1.30 20.86 2.84
C ASN A 6 -0.65 19.52 3.20
N VAL A 7 -0.58 19.22 4.49
CA VAL A 7 -0.16 17.91 4.98
C VAL A 7 -1.17 16.89 4.49
N THR A 8 -0.75 16.03 3.56
CA THR A 8 -1.57 14.93 3.05
C THR A 8 -1.67 13.89 4.16
N VAL A 9 -2.69 13.99 4.99
CA VAL A 9 -2.94 13.04 6.08
C VAL A 9 -3.00 11.63 5.50
N ASN A 10 -2.08 10.78 5.91
CA ASN A 10 -2.04 9.37 5.54
C ASN A 10 -3.33 8.69 6.05
N ASN A 11 -3.95 7.84 5.22
CA ASN A 11 -5.20 7.17 5.58
C ASN A 11 -5.01 5.91 6.44
N GLU A 12 -3.82 5.65 6.96
CA GLU A 12 -3.46 4.45 7.75
C GLU A 12 -4.24 4.35 9.09
N TYR A 13 -4.72 5.51 9.64
CA TYR A 13 -5.56 5.48 10.85
C TYR A 13 -6.80 4.63 10.70
N LYS A 14 -7.36 4.53 9.49
CA LYS A 14 -8.55 3.73 9.22
C LYS A 14 -8.22 2.24 9.27
N ASP A 15 -7.06 1.87 8.75
CA ASP A 15 -6.56 0.50 8.75
C ASP A 15 -6.30 0.07 10.20
N ARG A 16 -5.60 0.91 10.98
CA ARG A 16 -5.34 0.68 12.41
C ARG A 16 -6.63 0.61 13.22
N LEU A 17 -7.60 1.50 12.97
CA LEU A 17 -8.88 1.50 13.66
C LEU A 17 -9.73 0.27 13.29
N PHE A 18 -9.72 -0.13 12.02
CA PHE A 18 -10.40 -1.35 11.57
C PHE A 18 -9.85 -2.59 12.30
N ASN A 19 -8.52 -2.74 12.34
CA ASN A 19 -7.86 -3.81 13.07
C ASN A 19 -8.09 -3.75 14.58
N PHE A 20 -8.13 -2.56 15.15
CA PHE A 20 -8.45 -2.35 16.55
C PHE A 20 -9.87 -2.85 16.91
N ILE A 21 -10.82 -2.68 15.98
CA ILE A 21 -12.21 -3.13 16.17
C ILE A 21 -12.36 -4.62 15.90
N PHE A 22 -11.75 -5.16 14.83
CA PHE A 22 -12.01 -6.51 14.33
C PHE A 22 -10.85 -7.49 14.46
N GLY A 23 -9.63 -7.04 14.76
CA GLY A 23 -8.43 -7.88 14.84
C GLY A 23 -8.00 -8.25 16.25
N ARG A 24 -8.78 -7.94 17.28
CA ARG A 24 -8.43 -8.20 18.68
C ARG A 24 -9.27 -9.30 19.30
N GLU A 25 -8.64 -10.09 20.15
CA GLU A 25 -9.29 -11.18 20.87
C GLU A 25 -10.42 -10.71 21.76
N GLU A 26 -10.30 -9.56 22.38
CA GLU A 26 -11.34 -8.94 23.23
C GLU A 26 -12.62 -8.60 22.45
N ASN A 27 -12.53 -8.41 21.13
CA ASN A 27 -13.62 -8.08 20.21
C ASN A 27 -14.06 -9.27 19.35
N ARG A 28 -13.75 -10.48 19.75
CA ARG A 28 -14.02 -11.74 19.04
C ARG A 28 -15.46 -11.88 18.55
N GLU A 29 -16.44 -11.41 19.32
CA GLU A 29 -17.85 -11.38 18.91
C GLU A 29 -18.10 -10.47 17.70
N TRP A 30 -17.40 -9.33 17.62
CA TRP A 30 -17.51 -8.43 16.48
C TRP A 30 -16.84 -9.01 15.24
N THR A 31 -15.70 -9.68 15.44
CA THR A 31 -15.01 -10.43 14.37
C THR A 31 -15.91 -11.55 13.84
N LEU A 32 -16.61 -12.27 14.72
CA LEU A 32 -17.58 -13.29 14.30
C LEU A 32 -18.75 -12.69 13.52
N SER A 33 -19.29 -11.57 14.00
CA SER A 33 -20.36 -10.84 13.30
C SER A 33 -19.91 -10.40 11.89
N LEU A 34 -18.68 -9.91 11.77
CA LEU A 34 -18.08 -9.54 10.47
C LEU A 34 -17.93 -10.77 9.59
N TYR A 35 -17.38 -11.87 10.13
CA TYR A 35 -17.23 -13.12 9.38
C TYR A 35 -18.57 -13.64 8.86
N ASN A 36 -19.59 -13.69 9.71
CA ASN A 36 -20.92 -14.13 9.33
C ASN A 36 -21.53 -13.26 8.23
N ALA A 37 -21.40 -11.94 8.35
CA ALA A 37 -21.92 -11.01 7.35
C ALA A 37 -21.22 -11.18 6.00
N VAL A 38 -19.89 -11.33 5.99
CA VAL A 38 -19.07 -11.50 4.77
C VAL A 38 -19.33 -12.85 4.08
N ASN A 39 -19.45 -13.93 4.87
CA ASN A 39 -19.55 -15.30 4.33
C ASN A 39 -21.01 -15.80 4.28
N ARG A 40 -21.99 -14.99 4.67
CA ARG A 40 -23.41 -15.36 4.74
C ARG A 40 -23.61 -16.61 5.60
N SER A 41 -22.90 -16.67 6.72
CA SER A 41 -22.98 -17.74 7.73
C SER A 41 -23.63 -17.23 9.01
N ASP A 42 -23.91 -18.11 9.95
CA ASP A 42 -24.64 -17.86 11.18
C ASP A 42 -24.00 -18.54 12.40
N TYR A 43 -22.68 -18.61 12.45
CA TYR A 43 -21.96 -19.11 13.62
C TYR A 43 -22.32 -18.30 14.86
N MET A 44 -22.56 -19.01 15.98
CA MET A 44 -23.01 -18.40 17.25
C MET A 44 -21.91 -18.38 18.32
N ASP A 45 -20.88 -19.21 18.14
CA ASP A 45 -19.78 -19.36 19.11
C ASP A 45 -18.55 -18.65 18.66
N SER A 46 -18.26 -17.48 19.26
CA SER A 46 -17.08 -16.69 18.94
C SER A 46 -15.76 -17.34 19.39
N SER A 47 -15.82 -18.34 20.29
CA SER A 47 -14.64 -19.10 20.74
C SER A 47 -14.00 -19.92 19.60
N MET A 48 -14.76 -20.17 18.52
CA MET A 48 -14.26 -20.85 17.31
C MET A 48 -13.26 -20.01 16.49
N ILE A 49 -13.14 -18.71 16.77
CA ILE A 49 -12.17 -17.86 16.09
C ILE A 49 -10.80 -18.08 16.70
N GLU A 50 -9.85 -18.45 15.86
CA GLU A 50 -8.43 -18.52 16.20
C GLU A 50 -7.70 -17.38 15.47
N PHE A 51 -7.32 -16.34 16.20
CA PHE A 51 -6.51 -15.25 15.61
C PHE A 51 -5.11 -15.76 15.31
N ASN A 52 -4.59 -15.43 14.15
CA ASN A 52 -3.18 -15.63 13.84
C ASN A 52 -2.37 -14.60 14.62
N THR A 53 -1.46 -15.05 15.47
CA THR A 53 -0.65 -14.16 16.31
C THR A 53 0.35 -13.36 15.49
N ILE A 54 0.62 -12.14 15.95
CA ILE A 54 1.57 -11.18 15.31
C ILE A 54 2.99 -11.77 15.16
N GLU A 55 3.38 -12.73 16.00
CA GLU A 55 4.67 -13.43 15.90
C GLU A 55 4.81 -14.26 14.62
N ASP A 56 3.68 -14.72 14.07
CA ASP A 56 3.65 -15.46 12.80
C ASP A 56 3.74 -14.55 11.56
N VAL A 57 3.61 -13.23 11.73
CA VAL A 57 3.45 -12.23 10.65
C VAL A 57 4.58 -11.20 10.65
N LEU A 58 5.60 -11.37 11.51
CA LEU A 58 6.63 -10.36 11.80
C LEU A 58 7.59 -10.03 10.63
N TYR A 59 7.52 -10.71 9.49
CA TYR A 59 8.58 -10.63 8.48
C TYR A 59 8.39 -9.58 7.38
N MET A 60 7.20 -8.99 7.15
CA MET A 60 7.01 -8.14 5.95
C MET A 60 6.14 -6.87 6.11
N GLY A 61 6.06 -6.27 7.27
CA GLY A 61 5.29 -5.01 7.40
C GLY A 61 3.76 -5.20 7.35
N MET A 62 3.27 -6.41 7.52
CA MET A 62 1.84 -6.77 7.59
C MET A 62 1.16 -6.34 8.92
N ARG A 63 1.58 -5.23 9.50
CA ARG A 63 1.09 -4.76 10.81
C ARG A 63 -0.39 -4.37 10.83
N ASN A 64 -1.04 -4.35 9.68
CA ASN A 64 -2.38 -3.78 9.53
C ASN A 64 -3.45 -4.78 9.10
N ASP A 65 -3.12 -6.05 8.88
CA ASP A 65 -4.07 -7.02 8.35
C ASP A 65 -4.65 -7.90 9.47
N THR A 66 -5.96 -8.15 9.38
CA THR A 66 -6.66 -9.06 10.30
C THR A 66 -6.74 -10.43 9.66
N SER A 67 -6.05 -11.43 10.22
CA SER A 67 -6.18 -12.82 9.80
C SER A 67 -6.58 -13.72 10.96
N PHE A 68 -7.48 -14.65 10.69
CA PHE A 68 -7.98 -15.58 11.68
C PHE A 68 -8.55 -16.84 11.03
N MET A 69 -8.67 -17.89 11.80
CA MET A 69 -9.27 -19.16 11.38
C MET A 69 -10.62 -19.39 12.06
N ILE A 70 -11.56 -19.94 11.31
CA ILE A 70 -12.78 -20.55 11.83
C ILE A 70 -12.90 -21.92 11.16
N SER A 71 -12.83 -23.00 11.94
CA SER A 71 -12.78 -24.37 11.42
C SER A 71 -11.65 -24.51 10.37
N ASP A 72 -11.98 -24.95 9.17
CA ASP A 72 -11.04 -25.13 8.06
C ASP A 72 -10.96 -23.92 7.09
N ILE A 73 -11.42 -22.75 7.54
CA ILE A 73 -11.40 -21.52 6.73
C ILE A 73 -10.46 -20.50 7.35
N MET A 74 -9.49 -20.09 6.56
CA MET A 74 -8.55 -19.02 6.88
C MET A 74 -9.01 -17.72 6.22
N SER A 75 -9.50 -16.79 7.04
CA SER A 75 -9.92 -15.46 6.59
C SER A 75 -8.73 -14.50 6.59
N VAL A 76 -8.47 -13.86 5.47
CA VAL A 76 -7.45 -12.82 5.30
C VAL A 76 -8.18 -11.55 4.91
N TYR A 77 -8.30 -10.64 5.88
CA TYR A 77 -9.06 -9.41 5.77
C TYR A 77 -8.12 -8.22 5.78
N GLU A 78 -8.16 -7.44 4.72
CA GLU A 78 -7.38 -6.22 4.60
C GLU A 78 -8.28 -5.01 4.42
N HIS A 79 -7.96 -3.91 5.09
CA HIS A 79 -8.64 -2.63 4.93
C HIS A 79 -7.85 -1.73 3.98
N GLN A 80 -8.54 -1.10 3.02
CA GLN A 80 -7.91 -0.25 2.00
C GLN A 80 -8.62 1.10 1.85
N SER A 81 -7.88 2.17 2.07
CA SER A 81 -8.35 3.55 1.84
C SER A 81 -8.17 4.01 0.39
N THR A 82 -7.42 3.28 -0.42
CA THR A 82 -7.16 3.57 -1.83
C THR A 82 -7.41 2.31 -2.65
N TYR A 83 -8.03 2.46 -3.82
CA TYR A 83 -8.20 1.34 -4.73
C TYR A 83 -6.84 0.86 -5.24
N ASN A 84 -6.58 -0.44 -5.05
CA ASN A 84 -5.36 -1.08 -5.51
C ASN A 84 -5.69 -2.36 -6.29
N PRO A 85 -5.52 -2.38 -7.62
CA PRO A 85 -5.80 -3.56 -8.44
C PRO A 85 -4.81 -4.70 -8.22
N ASN A 86 -3.66 -4.45 -7.58
CA ASN A 86 -2.62 -5.44 -7.31
C ASN A 86 -2.86 -6.24 -6.01
N MET A 87 -4.03 -6.08 -5.38
CA MET A 87 -4.37 -6.83 -4.16
C MET A 87 -4.29 -8.35 -4.32
N PRO A 88 -4.67 -8.97 -5.46
CA PRO A 88 -4.49 -10.41 -5.64
C PRO A 88 -3.04 -10.87 -5.52
N LEU A 89 -2.09 -10.10 -6.06
CA LEU A 89 -0.65 -10.40 -5.95
C LEU A 89 -0.15 -10.25 -4.52
N ARG A 90 -0.57 -9.19 -3.82
CA ARG A 90 -0.19 -8.97 -2.41
C ARG A 90 -0.74 -10.07 -1.51
N LEU A 91 -2.02 -10.40 -1.64
CA LEU A 91 -2.66 -11.43 -0.81
C LEU A 91 -2.16 -12.85 -1.12
N LEU A 92 -1.67 -13.11 -2.33
CA LEU A 92 -0.97 -14.36 -2.64
C LEU A 92 0.27 -14.53 -1.75
N GLY A 93 1.09 -13.48 -1.60
CA GLY A 93 2.24 -13.50 -0.70
C GLY A 93 1.84 -13.76 0.75
N TYR A 94 0.77 -13.11 1.22
CA TYR A 94 0.26 -13.29 2.59
C TYR A 94 -0.23 -14.74 2.84
N VAL A 95 -0.92 -15.34 1.87
CA VAL A 95 -1.37 -16.72 1.98
C VAL A 95 -0.18 -17.69 2.06
N ASP A 96 0.88 -17.47 1.30
CA ASP A 96 2.08 -18.32 1.35
C ASP A 96 2.73 -18.27 2.74
N GLU A 97 2.85 -17.10 3.34
CA GLU A 97 3.39 -16.93 4.69
C GLU A 97 2.50 -17.58 5.75
N LEU A 98 1.18 -17.34 5.67
CA LEU A 98 0.21 -17.95 6.58
C LEU A 98 0.21 -19.47 6.50
N TYR A 99 0.31 -20.05 5.30
CA TYR A 99 0.46 -21.49 5.12
C TYR A 99 1.80 -22.02 5.66
N SER A 100 2.88 -21.26 5.48
CA SER A 100 4.18 -21.62 6.04
C SER A 100 4.14 -21.66 7.58
N GLY A 101 3.51 -20.70 8.21
CA GLY A 101 3.24 -20.67 9.65
C GLY A 101 2.34 -21.83 10.10
N TYR A 102 1.23 -22.09 9.39
CA TYR A 102 0.34 -23.20 9.67
C TYR A 102 1.04 -24.56 9.61
N ILE A 103 1.82 -24.80 8.56
CA ILE A 103 2.61 -26.02 8.36
C ILE A 103 3.60 -26.22 9.52
N SER A 104 4.31 -25.15 9.91
CA SER A 104 5.28 -25.17 11.00
C SER A 104 4.63 -25.49 12.35
N ARG A 105 3.56 -24.79 12.73
CA ARG A 105 2.83 -25.01 14.01
C ARG A 105 2.27 -26.40 14.11
N ASN A 106 1.73 -26.93 13.02
CA ASN A 106 1.14 -28.27 13.00
C ASN A 106 2.18 -29.37 12.71
N LYS A 107 3.47 -29.02 12.63
CA LYS A 107 4.58 -29.96 12.34
C LYS A 107 4.34 -30.80 11.09
N LEU A 108 3.74 -30.21 10.07
CA LEU A 108 3.47 -30.86 8.79
C LEU A 108 4.73 -30.85 7.91
N ASN A 109 4.86 -31.83 7.02
CA ASN A 109 6.02 -31.92 6.12
C ASN A 109 5.59 -31.75 4.67
N LYS A 110 5.76 -30.55 4.12
CA LYS A 110 5.41 -30.23 2.74
C LYS A 110 6.30 -30.93 1.68
N TYR A 111 7.42 -31.50 2.10
CA TYR A 111 8.34 -32.25 1.22
C TYR A 111 8.12 -33.77 1.28
N GLY A 112 7.19 -34.21 2.14
CA GLY A 112 6.83 -35.63 2.24
C GLY A 112 5.90 -36.07 1.11
N SER A 113 5.70 -37.38 1.00
CA SER A 113 4.80 -37.97 0.01
C SER A 113 3.32 -37.97 0.40
N LYS A 114 3.00 -37.58 1.66
CA LYS A 114 1.61 -37.53 2.17
C LYS A 114 0.99 -36.17 1.85
N LEU A 115 -0.22 -36.17 1.28
CA LEU A 115 -0.98 -34.95 1.05
C LEU A 115 -1.24 -34.22 2.38
N ILE A 116 -0.95 -32.91 2.40
CA ILE A 116 -1.26 -32.02 3.50
C ILE A 116 -2.62 -31.38 3.25
N HIS A 117 -3.48 -31.39 4.25
CA HIS A 117 -4.73 -30.64 4.24
C HIS A 117 -4.47 -29.24 4.80
N LEU A 118 -4.75 -28.22 3.97
CA LEU A 118 -4.58 -26.81 4.33
C LEU A 118 -5.97 -26.15 4.48
N PRO A 119 -6.11 -25.16 5.38
CA PRO A 119 -7.34 -24.39 5.47
C PRO A 119 -7.63 -23.63 4.17
N VAL A 120 -8.92 -23.46 3.85
CA VAL A 120 -9.35 -22.75 2.64
C VAL A 120 -9.19 -21.24 2.83
N PRO A 121 -8.40 -20.53 2.00
CA PRO A 121 -8.21 -19.09 2.15
C PRO A 121 -9.42 -18.32 1.61
N LYS A 122 -9.91 -17.35 2.37
CA LYS A 122 -10.92 -16.37 1.97
C LYS A 122 -10.28 -14.98 2.00
N LEU A 123 -10.13 -14.38 0.83
CA LEU A 123 -9.41 -13.13 0.62
C LEU A 123 -10.42 -12.00 0.41
N VAL A 124 -10.44 -11.06 1.36
CA VAL A 124 -11.39 -9.95 1.36
C VAL A 124 -10.70 -8.63 1.62
N VAL A 125 -10.99 -7.65 0.78
CA VAL A 125 -10.57 -6.27 0.96
C VAL A 125 -11.79 -5.43 1.33
N PHE A 126 -11.72 -4.73 2.45
CA PHE A 126 -12.70 -3.73 2.86
C PHE A 126 -12.27 -2.36 2.34
N TYR A 127 -12.93 -1.92 1.26
CA TYR A 127 -12.61 -0.66 0.62
C TYR A 127 -13.38 0.49 1.25
N ASN A 128 -12.64 1.45 1.79
CA ASN A 128 -13.18 2.68 2.34
C ASN A 128 -12.45 3.90 1.73
N GLY A 129 -12.36 3.93 0.39
CA GLY A 129 -11.73 5.02 -0.36
C GLY A 129 -12.71 6.09 -0.83
N ARG A 130 -12.17 7.16 -1.44
CA ARG A 130 -12.98 8.27 -1.99
C ARG A 130 -13.46 8.00 -3.42
N ALA A 131 -12.74 7.17 -4.18
CA ALA A 131 -13.14 6.84 -5.54
C ALA A 131 -14.42 6.00 -5.51
N GLU A 132 -15.37 6.34 -6.36
CA GLU A 132 -16.62 5.60 -6.48
C GLU A 132 -16.34 4.19 -7.00
N LYS A 133 -16.90 3.20 -6.31
CA LYS A 133 -16.80 1.77 -6.63
C LYS A 133 -18.13 1.09 -6.33
N ASP A 134 -18.39 0.01 -7.07
CA ASP A 134 -19.52 -0.86 -6.81
C ASP A 134 -19.45 -1.45 -5.38
N ASP A 135 -20.56 -1.95 -4.90
CA ASP A 135 -20.67 -2.54 -3.56
C ASP A 135 -19.76 -3.76 -3.40
N GLU A 136 -19.60 -4.57 -4.45
CA GLU A 136 -18.66 -5.68 -4.51
C GLU A 136 -17.93 -5.71 -5.86
N VAL A 137 -16.61 -5.87 -5.83
CA VAL A 137 -15.75 -6.04 -7.00
C VAL A 137 -14.86 -7.26 -6.80
N ILE A 138 -14.76 -8.11 -7.80
CA ILE A 138 -13.82 -9.24 -7.79
C ILE A 138 -12.54 -8.83 -8.51
N LEU A 139 -11.45 -8.74 -7.75
CA LEU A 139 -10.11 -8.51 -8.29
C LEU A 139 -9.48 -9.87 -8.60
N ARG A 140 -8.82 -10.00 -9.74
CA ARG A 140 -8.22 -11.25 -10.21
C ARG A 140 -6.74 -11.09 -10.49
N LEU A 141 -5.94 -12.09 -10.10
CA LEU A 141 -4.51 -12.11 -10.42
C LEU A 141 -4.31 -12.20 -11.94
N THR A 142 -5.15 -12.96 -12.61
CA THR A 142 -5.09 -13.13 -14.07
C THR A 142 -5.29 -11.81 -14.84
N ASP A 143 -5.86 -10.76 -14.23
CA ASP A 143 -5.96 -9.44 -14.85
C ASP A 143 -4.58 -8.74 -15.02
N SER A 144 -3.57 -9.22 -14.30
CA SER A 144 -2.18 -8.75 -14.43
C SER A 144 -1.39 -9.42 -15.54
N PHE A 145 -1.94 -10.50 -16.17
CA PHE A 145 -1.26 -11.24 -17.21
C PHE A 145 -1.56 -10.68 -18.61
N ASP A 146 -0.66 -10.92 -19.55
CA ASP A 146 -0.90 -10.59 -20.96
C ASP A 146 -2.20 -11.26 -21.45
N GLU A 147 -3.07 -10.48 -22.08
CA GLU A 147 -4.42 -10.91 -22.47
C GLU A 147 -4.41 -12.19 -23.34
N ARG A 148 -3.39 -12.34 -24.18
CA ARG A 148 -3.23 -13.49 -25.09
C ARG A 148 -2.96 -14.81 -24.36
N HIS A 149 -2.38 -14.75 -23.14
CA HIS A 149 -1.97 -15.91 -22.35
C HIS A 149 -2.74 -16.05 -21.03
N ARG A 150 -3.69 -15.15 -20.79
CA ARG A 150 -4.46 -15.12 -19.54
C ARG A 150 -5.21 -16.42 -19.27
N ALA A 151 -5.73 -17.05 -20.33
CA ALA A 151 -6.48 -18.30 -20.23
C ALA A 151 -5.59 -19.53 -19.95
N ASP A 152 -4.28 -19.42 -20.20
CA ASP A 152 -3.31 -20.51 -20.02
C ASP A 152 -2.68 -20.51 -18.62
N ALA A 153 -3.11 -19.59 -17.74
CA ALA A 153 -2.52 -19.45 -16.40
C ALA A 153 -2.91 -20.63 -15.51
N ASP A 154 -1.90 -21.29 -14.91
CA ASP A 154 -2.08 -22.37 -13.93
C ASP A 154 -2.44 -21.87 -12.53
N ILE A 155 -2.36 -20.56 -12.29
CA ILE A 155 -2.68 -19.93 -11.00
C ILE A 155 -3.69 -18.81 -11.16
N GLU A 156 -4.71 -18.82 -10.29
CA GLU A 156 -5.68 -17.74 -10.16
C GLU A 156 -5.88 -17.39 -8.68
N VAL A 157 -5.81 -16.11 -8.38
CA VAL A 157 -6.15 -15.56 -7.05
C VAL A 157 -7.30 -14.59 -7.22
N ARG A 158 -8.40 -14.84 -6.52
CA ARG A 158 -9.59 -13.99 -6.52
C ARG A 158 -9.75 -13.33 -5.16
N VAL A 159 -9.87 -12.01 -5.18
CA VAL A 159 -10.08 -11.19 -3.99
C VAL A 159 -11.41 -10.49 -4.09
N ARG A 160 -12.25 -10.64 -3.08
CA ARG A 160 -13.50 -9.90 -2.95
C ARG A 160 -13.21 -8.54 -2.34
N MET A 161 -13.38 -7.47 -3.10
CA MET A 161 -13.34 -6.12 -2.56
C MET A 161 -14.76 -5.66 -2.26
N LEU A 162 -15.04 -5.36 -0.97
CA LEU A 162 -16.33 -4.93 -0.46
C LEU A 162 -16.26 -3.43 -0.14
N ASN A 163 -17.11 -2.64 -0.76
CA ASN A 163 -17.20 -1.21 -0.50
C ASN A 163 -17.93 -0.97 0.81
N ILE A 164 -17.19 -0.54 1.83
CA ILE A 164 -17.71 -0.28 3.18
C ILE A 164 -17.88 1.22 3.48
N ASN A 165 -17.97 2.07 2.47
CA ASN A 165 -18.35 3.46 2.69
C ASN A 165 -19.79 3.55 3.25
N HIS A 166 -20.03 4.57 4.06
CA HIS A 166 -21.36 4.82 4.61
C HIS A 166 -22.42 4.93 3.49
N GLY A 167 -23.52 4.21 3.65
CA GLY A 167 -24.58 4.13 2.65
C GLY A 167 -24.39 3.09 1.53
N ARG A 168 -23.26 2.36 1.53
CA ARG A 168 -22.96 1.26 0.61
C ARG A 168 -23.18 -0.10 1.28
N ASN A 169 -23.28 -1.16 0.47
CA ASN A 169 -23.33 -2.56 0.90
C ASN A 169 -24.35 -2.83 2.02
N LYS A 170 -25.58 -2.39 1.80
CA LYS A 170 -26.62 -2.40 2.84
C LYS A 170 -26.80 -3.77 3.50
N GLU A 171 -26.83 -4.87 2.72
CA GLU A 171 -26.98 -6.22 3.27
C GLU A 171 -25.86 -6.57 4.26
N LEU A 172 -24.62 -6.22 3.93
CA LEU A 172 -23.45 -6.43 4.79
C LEU A 172 -23.55 -5.58 6.07
N MET A 173 -23.94 -4.32 5.92
CA MET A 173 -24.08 -3.37 7.05
C MET A 173 -25.20 -3.77 8.00
N ASP A 174 -26.33 -4.24 7.48
CA ASP A 174 -27.47 -4.70 8.28
C ASP A 174 -27.11 -5.96 9.13
N LYS A 175 -26.19 -6.79 8.61
CA LYS A 175 -25.74 -8.01 9.29
C LYS A 175 -24.58 -7.80 10.28
N CYS A 176 -23.81 -6.74 10.13
CA CYS A 176 -22.68 -6.43 11.01
C CYS A 176 -22.78 -4.99 11.54
N LYS A 177 -23.45 -4.85 12.69
CA LYS A 177 -23.64 -3.55 13.34
C LYS A 177 -22.32 -2.81 13.62
N PRO A 178 -21.25 -3.43 14.15
CA PRO A 178 -19.97 -2.74 14.35
C PRO A 178 -19.35 -2.20 13.04
N LEU A 179 -19.52 -2.90 11.91
CA LEU A 179 -19.05 -2.44 10.62
C LEU A 179 -19.86 -1.22 10.11
N ALA A 180 -21.17 -1.26 10.27
CA ALA A 180 -22.04 -0.12 9.91
C ALA A 180 -21.70 1.13 10.73
N GLU A 181 -21.47 0.97 12.02
CA GLU A 181 -21.05 2.05 12.92
C GLU A 181 -19.66 2.59 12.58
N TYR A 182 -18.71 1.71 12.25
CA TYR A 182 -17.39 2.09 11.74
C TYR A 182 -17.53 2.91 10.44
N ALA A 183 -18.31 2.45 9.47
CA ALA A 183 -18.55 3.13 8.20
C ALA A 183 -19.14 4.53 8.41
N TRP A 184 -20.14 4.66 9.28
CA TRP A 184 -20.74 5.92 9.69
C TRP A 184 -19.67 6.86 10.28
N PHE A 185 -18.90 6.35 11.24
CA PHE A 185 -17.88 7.15 11.92
C PHE A 185 -16.81 7.72 10.98
N ILE A 186 -16.29 6.89 10.06
CA ILE A 186 -15.35 7.37 9.03
C ILE A 186 -16.02 8.40 8.10
N GLY A 187 -17.30 8.22 7.81
CA GLY A 187 -18.11 9.19 7.05
C GLY A 187 -18.17 10.56 7.74
N GLU A 188 -18.45 10.57 9.06
CA GLU A 188 -18.51 11.80 9.86
C GLU A 188 -17.15 12.50 9.96
N ILE A 189 -16.06 11.74 10.21
CA ILE A 189 -14.72 12.34 10.18
C ILE A 189 -14.46 13.04 8.83
N ARG A 190 -14.80 12.40 7.71
CA ARG A 190 -14.62 12.97 6.37
C ARG A 190 -15.47 14.23 6.15
N ASN A 191 -16.67 14.26 6.72
CA ASN A 191 -17.53 15.45 6.63
C ASN A 191 -16.91 16.63 7.37
N HIS A 192 -16.40 16.40 8.57
CA HIS A 192 -15.76 17.44 9.37
C HIS A 192 -14.41 17.89 8.79
N LEU A 193 -13.63 17.00 8.18
CA LEU A 193 -12.35 17.31 7.51
C LEU A 193 -12.48 18.32 6.36
N LYS A 194 -13.70 18.63 5.90
CA LYS A 194 -13.92 19.69 4.88
C LYS A 194 -13.67 21.10 5.42
N SER A 195 -13.71 21.27 6.75
CA SER A 195 -13.63 22.58 7.42
C SER A 195 -12.80 22.60 8.71
N HIS A 196 -12.32 21.46 9.16
CA HIS A 196 -11.55 21.32 10.39
C HIS A 196 -10.32 20.44 10.17
N ASP A 197 -9.33 20.54 11.05
CA ASP A 197 -8.20 19.62 11.13
C ASP A 197 -8.64 18.21 11.57
N MET A 198 -7.72 17.25 11.48
CA MET A 198 -7.99 15.84 11.79
C MET A 198 -8.44 15.63 13.25
N PHE A 199 -7.73 16.22 14.21
CA PHE A 199 -8.03 16.05 15.62
C PHE A 199 -9.43 16.56 15.97
N THR A 200 -9.74 17.77 15.54
CA THR A 200 -11.07 18.40 15.72
C THR A 200 -12.15 17.56 15.03
N SER A 201 -11.90 17.08 13.81
CA SER A 201 -12.87 16.28 13.04
C SER A 201 -13.19 14.96 13.72
N VAL A 202 -12.19 14.28 14.28
CA VAL A 202 -12.37 13.04 15.06
C VAL A 202 -13.16 13.31 16.32
N LYS A 203 -12.81 14.35 17.07
CA LYS A 203 -13.52 14.74 18.29
C LYS A 203 -14.99 15.01 18.03
N MET A 204 -15.28 15.80 17.00
CA MET A 204 -16.67 16.11 16.61
C MET A 204 -17.44 14.85 16.18
N ALA A 205 -16.81 13.94 15.43
CA ALA A 205 -17.41 12.68 15.04
C ALA A 205 -17.70 11.76 16.25
N ILE A 206 -16.84 11.79 17.29
CA ILE A 206 -17.07 11.08 18.55
C ILE A 206 -18.27 11.66 19.30
N GLU A 207 -18.34 12.99 19.39
CA GLU A 207 -19.43 13.68 20.09
C GLU A 207 -20.78 13.46 19.38
N ALA A 208 -20.77 13.48 18.04
CA ALA A 208 -21.95 13.24 17.21
C ALA A 208 -22.43 11.77 17.19
N MET A 209 -21.62 10.82 17.70
CA MET A 209 -21.94 9.40 17.64
C MET A 209 -23.24 9.09 18.42
N PRO A 210 -24.22 8.39 17.78
CA PRO A 210 -25.46 7.98 18.42
C PRO A 210 -25.26 7.18 19.71
N GLY A 211 -26.12 7.41 20.70
CA GLY A 211 -25.99 6.79 22.04
C GLY A 211 -26.15 5.27 22.07
N ASN A 212 -26.83 4.71 21.05
CA ASN A 212 -27.08 3.27 20.90
C ASN A 212 -25.99 2.53 20.11
N PHE A 213 -24.92 3.19 19.70
CA PHE A 213 -23.79 2.56 19.02
C PHE A 213 -22.96 1.74 20.01
N VAL A 214 -22.64 0.49 19.66
CA VAL A 214 -21.78 -0.38 20.48
C VAL A 214 -20.35 0.16 20.50
N LEU A 215 -19.89 0.78 19.43
CA LEU A 215 -18.59 1.41 19.35
C LEU A 215 -18.46 2.64 20.28
N LYS A 216 -19.57 3.27 20.68
CA LYS A 216 -19.51 4.41 21.61
C LYS A 216 -19.01 4.01 23.00
N GLY A 217 -19.47 2.86 23.51
CA GLY A 217 -18.98 2.31 24.78
C GLY A 217 -17.52 1.90 24.70
N PHE A 218 -17.18 1.11 23.69
CA PHE A 218 -15.82 0.65 23.42
C PHE A 218 -14.82 1.83 23.30
N ARG A 219 -15.19 2.88 22.60
CA ARG A 219 -14.31 4.06 22.41
C ARG A 219 -14.13 4.88 23.67
N ARG A 220 -15.13 4.94 24.55
CA ARG A 220 -14.97 5.62 25.84
C ARG A 220 -13.92 4.92 26.69
N ASP A 221 -13.86 3.60 26.65
CA ASP A 221 -12.93 2.78 27.42
C ASP A 221 -11.52 2.79 26.79
N HIS A 222 -11.41 2.99 25.47
CA HIS A 222 -10.17 3.02 24.70
C HIS A 222 -9.85 4.38 24.06
N LEU A 223 -10.46 5.48 24.56
CA LEU A 223 -10.32 6.81 23.96
C LEU A 223 -8.86 7.23 23.79
N LYS A 224 -8.04 7.00 24.82
CA LYS A 224 -6.61 7.34 24.79
C LYS A 224 -5.81 6.53 23.73
N GLU A 225 -6.19 5.27 23.49
CA GLU A 225 -5.55 4.45 22.46
C GLU A 225 -5.93 4.94 21.08
N VAL A 226 -7.20 5.27 20.85
CA VAL A 226 -7.69 5.81 19.57
C VAL A 226 -7.11 7.18 19.30
N GLU A 227 -7.07 8.07 20.28
CA GLU A 227 -6.40 9.39 20.19
C GLU A 227 -4.90 9.22 19.90
N GLY A 228 -4.21 8.31 20.60
CA GLY A 228 -2.80 8.04 20.37
C GLY A 228 -2.48 7.36 19.02
N MET A 229 -3.43 6.66 18.40
CA MET A 229 -3.30 6.16 17.04
C MET A 229 -3.35 7.32 16.03
N LEU A 230 -4.28 8.25 16.25
CA LEU A 230 -4.50 9.41 15.39
C LEU A 230 -3.35 10.42 15.50
N ASP A 231 -2.83 10.63 16.71
CA ASP A 231 -1.72 11.53 16.99
C ASP A 231 -0.40 11.03 16.37
N ARG A 232 -0.15 9.72 16.46
CA ARG A 232 1.03 9.11 15.82
C ARG A 232 0.99 9.23 14.30
N GLU A 233 -0.17 9.11 13.67
CA GLU A 233 -0.30 9.27 12.23
C GLU A 233 -0.13 10.70 11.75
N TYR A 234 -0.57 11.67 12.55
CA TYR A 234 -0.31 13.08 12.23
C TYR A 234 1.20 13.35 12.23
N ASN A 235 1.90 12.91 13.26
CA ASN A 235 3.35 13.05 13.35
C ASN A 235 4.10 12.25 12.27
N GLU A 236 3.67 11.01 11.96
CA GLU A 236 4.26 10.19 10.90
C GLU A 236 4.00 10.77 9.49
N ALA A 237 2.82 11.38 9.26
CA ALA A 237 2.51 12.05 8.01
C ALA A 237 3.35 13.31 7.80
N GLU A 238 3.55 14.10 8.86
CA GLU A 238 4.41 15.29 8.83
C GLU A 238 5.87 14.92 8.58
N ILE A 239 6.39 13.90 9.27
CA ILE A 239 7.74 13.35 9.05
C ILE A 239 7.89 12.81 7.62
N LYS A 240 6.89 12.11 7.10
CA LYS A 240 6.91 11.53 5.75
C LYS A 240 6.90 12.61 4.64
N GLU A 241 6.21 13.73 4.85
CA GLU A 241 6.27 14.88 3.94
C GLU A 241 7.63 15.58 4.02
N LEU A 242 8.21 15.73 5.21
CA LEU A 242 9.58 16.26 5.38
C LEU A 242 10.61 15.40 4.62
N PHE A 243 10.56 14.07 4.77
CA PHE A 243 11.44 13.16 4.02
C PHE A 243 11.23 13.21 2.49
N LYS A 244 10.00 13.42 2.04
CA LYS A 244 9.72 13.61 0.60
C LYS A 244 10.26 14.94 0.08
N GLU A 245 10.18 15.99 0.86
CA GLU A 245 10.77 17.30 0.52
C GLU A 245 12.29 17.23 0.47
N GLU A 246 12.93 16.59 1.47
CA GLU A 246 14.36 16.32 1.47
C GLU A 246 14.79 15.49 0.25
N GLY A 247 14.08 14.40 -0.07
CA GLY A 247 14.37 13.58 -1.23
C GLY A 247 14.23 14.32 -2.56
N ARG A 248 13.22 15.19 -2.71
CA ARG A 248 13.06 16.06 -3.90
C ARG A 248 14.19 17.08 -4.03
N GLU A 249 14.62 17.64 -2.90
CA GLU A 249 15.72 18.60 -2.89
C GLU A 249 17.06 17.92 -3.24
N GLU A 250 17.32 16.73 -2.72
CA GLU A 250 18.50 15.92 -3.09
C GLU A 250 18.48 15.54 -4.57
N GLU A 251 17.33 15.13 -5.11
CA GLU A 251 17.19 14.82 -6.53
C GLU A 251 17.42 16.07 -7.41
N ARG A 252 16.92 17.23 -6.97
CA ARG A 252 17.16 18.51 -7.65
C ARG A 252 18.64 18.87 -7.67
N ILE A 253 19.33 18.72 -6.53
CA ILE A 253 20.78 18.99 -6.41
C ILE A 253 21.59 18.03 -7.30
N ASN A 254 21.23 16.74 -7.30
CA ASN A 254 21.90 15.75 -8.14
C ASN A 254 21.70 16.01 -9.63
N THR A 255 20.48 16.33 -10.05
CA THR A 255 20.17 16.71 -11.45
C THR A 255 20.95 17.94 -11.87
N GLU A 256 21.09 18.94 -11.03
CA GLU A 256 21.86 20.13 -11.32
C GLU A 256 23.37 19.84 -11.40
N ARG A 257 23.89 18.94 -10.56
CA ARG A 257 25.28 18.46 -10.64
C ARG A 257 25.55 17.69 -11.92
N GLU A 258 24.65 16.81 -12.32
CA GLU A 258 24.77 16.06 -13.58
C GLU A 258 24.72 17.00 -14.80
N ARG A 259 23.83 17.99 -14.77
CA ARG A 259 23.77 18.99 -15.83
C ARG A 259 25.07 19.78 -15.95
N LYS A 260 25.67 20.24 -14.84
CA LYS A 260 26.94 20.94 -14.84
C LYS A 260 28.09 20.07 -15.39
N ARG A 261 28.13 18.78 -15.00
CA ARG A 261 29.12 17.83 -15.52
C ARG A 261 28.95 17.61 -17.03
N ALA A 262 27.72 17.50 -17.51
CA ALA A 262 27.43 17.38 -18.93
C ALA A 262 27.87 18.63 -19.71
N GLU A 263 27.58 19.83 -19.21
CA GLU A 263 28.00 21.11 -19.80
C GLU A 263 29.52 21.26 -19.81
N GLU A 264 30.22 20.80 -18.76
CA GLU A 264 31.70 20.80 -18.72
C GLU A 264 32.29 19.81 -19.75
N ALA A 265 31.74 18.58 -19.79
CA ALA A 265 32.19 17.58 -20.78
C ALA A 265 31.96 18.03 -22.24
N GLU A 266 30.83 18.72 -22.49
CA GLU A 266 30.56 19.29 -23.84
C GLU A 266 31.54 20.39 -24.22
N ARG A 267 31.91 21.27 -23.29
CA ARG A 267 32.95 22.30 -23.50
C ARG A 267 34.33 21.69 -23.76
N GLU A 268 34.70 20.66 -22.97
CA GLU A 268 35.97 19.95 -23.16
C GLU A 268 36.01 19.26 -24.53
N ALA A 269 34.92 18.61 -24.96
CA ALA A 269 34.77 17.96 -26.23
C ALA A 269 34.88 18.97 -27.40
N GLU A 270 34.26 20.16 -27.28
CA GLU A 270 34.34 21.21 -28.28
C GLU A 270 35.74 21.80 -28.37
N THR A 271 36.43 22.00 -27.24
CA THR A 271 37.83 22.46 -27.21
C THR A 271 38.75 21.44 -27.86
N ALA A 272 38.62 20.15 -27.52
CA ALA A 272 39.42 19.09 -28.16
C ALA A 272 39.18 18.98 -29.67
N LYS A 273 37.96 19.26 -30.14
CA LYS A 273 37.59 19.27 -31.54
C LYS A 273 38.24 20.42 -32.27
N GLN A 274 38.31 21.61 -31.68
CA GLN A 274 38.98 22.79 -32.23
C GLN A 274 40.49 22.57 -32.29
N GLU A 275 41.10 21.98 -31.27
CA GLU A 275 42.51 21.63 -31.25
C GLU A 275 42.87 20.60 -32.34
N ALA A 276 42.05 19.55 -32.48
CA ALA A 276 42.21 18.53 -33.51
C ALA A 276 42.12 19.13 -34.93
N GLU A 277 41.21 20.08 -35.16
CA GLU A 277 41.06 20.77 -36.43
C GLU A 277 42.26 21.70 -36.72
N ALA A 278 42.80 22.38 -35.71
CA ALA A 278 44.02 23.19 -35.84
C ALA A 278 45.23 22.34 -36.21
N ILE A 279 45.43 21.21 -35.52
CA ILE A 279 46.51 20.25 -35.82
C ILE A 279 46.35 19.70 -37.23
N ARG A 280 45.14 19.37 -37.67
CA ARG A 280 44.90 18.92 -39.05
C ARG A 280 45.28 19.94 -40.08
N LYS A 281 44.91 21.21 -39.90
CA LYS A 281 45.29 22.32 -40.82
C LYS A 281 46.82 22.54 -40.88
N ASP A 282 47.48 22.38 -39.73
CA ASP A 282 48.92 22.52 -39.64
C ASP A 282 49.65 21.35 -40.36
N ASN A 283 49.17 20.16 -40.18
CA ASN A 283 49.64 18.97 -40.88
C ASN A 283 49.45 19.10 -42.42
N GLU A 284 48.32 19.61 -42.88
CA GLU A 284 48.07 19.86 -44.30
C GLU A 284 49.05 20.91 -44.88
N ARG A 285 49.40 21.98 -44.13
CA ARG A 285 50.43 22.96 -44.51
C ARG A 285 51.79 22.31 -44.58
N ASN A 286 52.16 21.53 -43.59
CA ASN A 286 53.48 20.89 -43.59
C ASN A 286 53.61 19.87 -44.71
N LEU A 287 52.55 19.13 -45.05
CA LEU A 287 52.52 18.20 -46.17
C LEU A 287 52.71 18.93 -47.53
N LYS A 288 52.10 20.11 -47.73
CA LYS A 288 52.31 20.96 -48.90
C LYS A 288 53.73 21.42 -48.95
N ARG A 289 54.35 21.87 -47.87
CA ARG A 289 55.72 22.32 -47.79
C ARG A 289 56.72 21.22 -48.11
N ILE A 290 56.47 19.99 -47.61
CA ILE A 290 57.30 18.84 -47.95
C ILE A 290 57.25 18.54 -49.43
N LYS A 291 56.06 18.50 -50.04
CA LYS A 291 55.94 18.31 -51.52
C LYS A 291 56.65 19.38 -52.35
N GLU A 292 56.61 20.65 -51.95
CA GLU A 292 57.32 21.72 -52.57
C GLU A 292 58.84 21.54 -52.49
N LEU A 293 59.34 21.12 -51.31
CA LEU A 293 60.78 20.88 -51.13
C LEU A 293 61.24 19.62 -51.89
N GLU A 294 60.46 18.59 -51.97
CA GLU A 294 60.74 17.39 -52.77
C GLU A 294 60.79 17.70 -54.24
N ALA A 295 59.89 18.55 -54.75
CA ALA A 295 59.91 19.03 -56.15
C ALA A 295 61.15 19.84 -56.44
N ILE A 296 61.65 20.72 -55.57
CA ILE A 296 62.87 21.49 -55.72
C ILE A 296 64.11 20.58 -55.70
N LEU A 297 64.10 19.51 -54.87
CA LEU A 297 65.18 18.55 -54.82
C LEU A 297 65.25 17.68 -56.09
N ALA A 298 64.11 17.30 -56.66
CA ALA A 298 64.06 16.51 -57.90
C ALA A 298 64.42 17.30 -59.15
N ALA A 299 64.46 18.66 -59.09
CA ALA A 299 64.81 19.54 -60.19
C ALA A 299 66.31 19.95 -60.21
N LYS A 300 67.10 19.46 -59.28
CA LYS A 300 68.58 19.58 -59.22
C LYS A 300 69.26 18.32 -59.67
#